data_c936d6ee7443757fea8fa7bcd24aa69e
#
_entry.id   c936d6ee7443757fea8fa7bcd24aa69e
#
_cell.length_a   1.000
_cell.length_b   1.000
_cell.length_c   1.000
_cell.angle_alpha   90.00
_cell.angle_beta   90.00
_cell.angle_gamma   90.00
#
_symmetry.space_group_name_H-M   'P 1'
#
loop_
_entity.id
_entity.type
_entity.pdbx_description
1 polymer ?
#
loop_
_entity_poly.entity_id
_entity_poly.type
_entity_poly.pdbx_seq_one_letter_code
_entity_poly.pdbx_strand_id
1 'polypeptide(L)'
;MTRARLQQGLTLTLFLVSLAINLALSALDPSWLAIPAMLAGWYFADLLSGLIHMYMDYRPTTPGKRLADLFFYEGSRESEQYLGMLQERMAMIGPFERIAYDFKNHHPRPDALGRRPLWRLIGSTVVAGALPLSILGNLVGLLGEVDGWLMAGLSAFLLGGGFAQYFHGTLHRAQNPWFVVAMRQLGLLMSPAAHQVHHDTLQQDFATNCGWSNPVINALFRALRARGHLKDEGLIPSA
;
A
#
# COMPACT_ATOMS: atom_id res chain seq x y z
N MET A 1 -26.61 -10.69 2.62
CA MET A 1 -25.16 -10.49 2.31
C MET A 1 -24.94 -10.87 0.86
N THR A 2 -24.30 -10.03 0.03
CA THR A 2 -24.05 -10.36 -1.39
C THR A 2 -22.96 -11.43 -1.50
N ARG A 3 -23.00 -12.26 -2.57
CA ARG A 3 -21.96 -13.26 -2.87
C ARG A 3 -20.55 -12.67 -2.83
N ALA A 4 -20.38 -11.46 -3.37
CA ALA A 4 -19.10 -10.74 -3.36
C ALA A 4 -18.59 -10.43 -1.94
N ARG A 5 -19.45 -9.96 -1.05
CA ARG A 5 -19.07 -9.68 0.35
C ARG A 5 -18.69 -10.95 1.12
N LEU A 6 -19.38 -12.07 0.82
CA LEU A 6 -19.03 -13.36 1.39
C LEU A 6 -17.63 -13.80 0.94
N GLN A 7 -17.35 -13.74 -0.37
CA GLN A 7 -16.03 -14.08 -0.91
C GLN A 7 -14.91 -13.21 -0.32
N GLN A 8 -15.13 -11.89 -0.21
CA GLN A 8 -14.17 -10.97 0.42
C GLN A 8 -13.88 -11.36 1.87
N GLY A 9 -14.93 -11.65 2.65
CA GLY A 9 -14.80 -12.10 4.03
C GLY A 9 -14.03 -13.41 4.15
N LEU A 10 -14.37 -14.42 3.33
CA LEU A 10 -13.68 -15.70 3.30
C LEU A 10 -12.19 -15.57 2.95
N THR A 11 -11.86 -14.76 1.93
CA THR A 11 -10.46 -14.54 1.54
C THR A 11 -9.67 -13.85 2.64
N LEU A 12 -10.23 -12.83 3.28
CA LEU A 12 -9.58 -12.18 4.41
C LEU A 12 -9.38 -13.13 5.59
N THR A 13 -10.41 -13.91 5.93
CA THR A 13 -10.31 -14.93 7.00
C THR A 13 -9.21 -15.95 6.68
N LEU A 14 -9.17 -16.45 5.43
CA LEU A 14 -8.14 -17.40 5.00
C LEU A 14 -6.74 -16.79 5.13
N PHE A 15 -6.56 -15.53 4.75
CA PHE A 15 -5.27 -14.84 4.93
C PHE A 15 -4.88 -14.71 6.41
N LEU A 16 -5.81 -14.29 7.26
CA LEU A 16 -5.53 -14.12 8.70
C LEU A 16 -5.24 -15.47 9.38
N VAL A 17 -5.96 -16.53 9.02
CA VAL A 17 -5.70 -17.89 9.52
C VAL A 17 -4.32 -18.37 9.04
N SER A 18 -4.01 -18.19 7.75
CA SER A 18 -2.69 -18.55 7.21
C SER A 18 -1.55 -17.80 7.90
N LEU A 19 -1.75 -16.50 8.19
CA LEU A 19 -0.78 -15.69 8.93
C LEU A 19 -0.63 -16.17 10.39
N ALA A 20 -1.73 -16.54 11.04
CA ALA A 20 -1.70 -17.12 12.38
C ALA A 20 -0.95 -18.45 12.42
N ILE A 21 -1.05 -19.29 11.39
CA ILE A 21 -0.25 -20.52 11.25
C ILE A 21 1.25 -20.19 11.15
N ASN A 22 1.65 -19.22 10.33
CA ASN A 22 3.05 -18.79 10.24
C ASN A 22 3.58 -18.34 11.61
N LEU A 23 2.79 -17.56 12.37
CA LEU A 23 3.16 -17.12 13.71
C LEU A 23 3.24 -18.30 14.71
N ALA A 24 2.31 -19.28 14.61
CA ALA A 24 2.35 -20.48 15.44
C ALA A 24 3.61 -21.33 15.14
N LEU A 25 3.97 -21.51 13.88
CA LEU A 25 5.21 -22.19 13.47
C LEU A 25 6.45 -21.47 14.01
N SER A 26 6.46 -20.13 13.98
CA SER A 26 7.52 -19.35 14.63
C SER A 26 7.60 -19.60 16.13
N ALA A 27 6.45 -19.71 16.82
CA ALA A 27 6.39 -19.94 18.26
C ALA A 27 6.82 -21.37 18.66
N LEU A 28 6.73 -22.35 17.76
CA LEU A 28 7.19 -23.73 18.01
C LEU A 28 8.71 -23.86 17.98
N ASP A 29 9.41 -22.93 17.33
CA ASP A 29 10.87 -22.83 17.32
C ASP A 29 11.29 -21.43 17.83
N PRO A 30 11.21 -21.17 19.14
CA PRO A 30 11.44 -19.87 19.71
C PRO A 30 12.91 -19.46 19.65
N SER A 31 13.16 -18.27 19.10
CA SER A 31 14.49 -17.69 19.02
C SER A 31 14.45 -16.19 19.33
N TRP A 32 15.47 -15.65 20.01
CA TRP A 32 15.62 -14.22 20.21
C TRP A 32 15.75 -13.46 18.87
N LEU A 33 16.21 -14.15 17.81
CA LEU A 33 16.30 -13.61 16.45
C LEU A 33 14.91 -13.25 15.85
N ALA A 34 13.82 -13.76 16.43
CA ALA A 34 12.47 -13.42 15.97
C ALA A 34 12.19 -11.90 16.05
N ILE A 35 12.71 -11.22 17.09
CA ILE A 35 12.49 -9.76 17.24
C ILE A 35 13.16 -8.97 16.12
N PRO A 36 14.49 -9.07 15.89
CA PRO A 36 15.10 -8.36 14.77
C PRO A 36 14.58 -8.82 13.40
N ALA A 37 14.18 -10.08 13.23
CA ALA A 37 13.57 -10.55 12.00
C ALA A 37 12.19 -9.90 11.73
N MET A 38 11.36 -9.76 12.77
CA MET A 38 10.08 -9.04 12.65
C MET A 38 10.29 -7.57 12.29
N LEU A 39 11.25 -6.88 12.90
CA LEU A 39 11.59 -5.50 12.56
C LEU A 39 12.13 -5.39 11.14
N ALA A 40 12.96 -6.33 10.69
CA ALA A 40 13.42 -6.39 9.31
C ALA A 40 12.25 -6.65 8.33
N GLY A 41 11.39 -7.61 8.63
CA GLY A 41 10.19 -7.88 7.82
C GLY A 41 9.28 -6.66 7.70
N TRP A 42 9.07 -5.94 8.79
CA TRP A 42 8.31 -4.69 8.82
C TRP A 42 8.98 -3.59 7.97
N TYR A 43 10.31 -3.45 8.10
CA TYR A 43 11.10 -2.54 7.27
C TYR A 43 11.02 -2.87 5.77
N PHE A 44 11.12 -4.15 5.40
CA PHE A 44 11.01 -4.55 3.99
C PHE A 44 9.60 -4.35 3.42
N ALA A 45 8.55 -4.51 4.24
CA ALA A 45 7.19 -4.17 3.85
C ALA A 45 7.04 -2.66 3.58
N ASP A 46 7.62 -1.82 4.45
CA ASP A 46 7.67 -0.37 4.29
C ASP A 46 8.45 0.03 3.02
N LEU A 47 9.61 -0.56 2.81
CA LEU A 47 10.46 -0.33 1.63
C LEU A 47 9.70 -0.70 0.33
N LEU A 48 9.10 -1.88 0.28
CA LEU A 48 8.35 -2.34 -0.89
C LEU A 48 7.14 -1.43 -1.16
N SER A 49 6.41 -1.05 -0.11
CA SER A 49 5.26 -0.14 -0.25
C SER A 49 5.68 1.21 -0.82
N GLY A 50 6.78 1.77 -0.35
CA GLY A 50 7.30 3.05 -0.82
C GLY A 50 7.86 3.00 -2.23
N LEU A 51 8.55 1.91 -2.61
CA LEU A 51 9.00 1.72 -3.99
C LEU A 51 7.83 1.61 -4.97
N ILE A 52 6.77 0.87 -4.59
CA ILE A 52 5.55 0.77 -5.39
C ILE A 52 4.86 2.14 -5.47
N HIS A 53 4.76 2.88 -4.38
CA HIS A 53 4.16 4.22 -4.35
C HIS A 53 4.91 5.16 -5.29
N MET A 54 6.23 5.29 -5.14
CA MET A 54 7.09 6.08 -6.02
C MET A 54 6.90 5.70 -7.51
N TYR A 55 6.88 4.40 -7.80
CA TYR A 55 6.69 3.92 -9.17
C TYR A 55 5.29 4.29 -9.72
N MET A 56 4.23 4.12 -8.92
CA MET A 56 2.87 4.42 -9.35
C MET A 56 2.64 5.92 -9.56
N ASP A 57 3.24 6.76 -8.71
CA ASP A 57 3.15 8.22 -8.86
C ASP A 57 3.87 8.72 -10.11
N TYR A 58 5.06 8.19 -10.38
CA TYR A 58 5.91 8.67 -11.48
C TYR A 58 5.77 7.88 -12.77
N ARG A 59 4.98 6.82 -12.79
CA ARG A 59 4.67 6.11 -14.03
C ARG A 59 3.87 7.02 -14.97
N PRO A 60 4.30 7.22 -16.23
CA PRO A 60 3.53 7.98 -17.21
C PRO A 60 2.12 7.40 -17.39
N THR A 61 1.13 8.26 -17.57
CA THR A 61 -0.21 7.84 -17.98
C THR A 61 -0.19 7.41 -19.44
N THR A 62 -1.04 6.42 -19.79
CA THR A 62 -1.13 5.99 -21.19
C THR A 62 -1.59 7.14 -22.08
N PRO A 63 -0.82 7.50 -23.13
CA PRO A 63 -1.20 8.59 -24.04
C PRO A 63 -2.61 8.40 -24.60
N GLY A 64 -3.34 9.50 -24.77
CA GLY A 64 -4.70 9.50 -25.32
C GLY A 64 -5.81 9.11 -24.34
N LYS A 65 -5.49 8.63 -23.12
CA LYS A 65 -6.51 8.29 -22.12
C LYS A 65 -7.02 9.49 -21.31
N ARG A 66 -6.31 10.63 -21.37
CA ARG A 66 -6.70 11.90 -20.74
C ARG A 66 -7.09 11.75 -19.26
N LEU A 67 -6.34 10.95 -18.49
CA LEU A 67 -6.62 10.73 -17.06
C LEU A 67 -6.37 11.99 -16.23
N ALA A 68 -5.52 12.90 -16.70
CA ALA A 68 -5.28 14.20 -16.07
C ALA A 68 -6.56 15.03 -15.93
N ASP A 69 -7.48 14.92 -16.88
CA ASP A 69 -8.79 15.61 -16.81
C ASP A 69 -9.60 15.20 -15.56
N LEU A 70 -9.40 13.95 -15.09
CA LEU A 70 -10.05 13.45 -13.88
C LEU A 70 -9.31 13.89 -12.61
N PHE A 71 -7.98 13.88 -12.64
CA PHE A 71 -7.17 14.25 -11.46
C PHE A 71 -7.41 15.71 -11.08
N PHE A 72 -7.41 16.59 -12.07
CA PHE A 72 -7.45 18.04 -11.89
C PHE A 72 -8.82 18.65 -12.24
N TYR A 73 -9.88 17.85 -12.24
CA TYR A 73 -11.23 18.35 -12.49
C TYR A 73 -11.67 19.33 -11.38
N GLU A 74 -11.97 20.56 -11.76
CA GLU A 74 -12.31 21.65 -10.83
C GLU A 74 -13.79 21.66 -10.42
N GLY A 75 -14.68 21.00 -11.18
CA GLY A 75 -16.10 20.95 -10.89
C GLY A 75 -16.50 19.94 -9.81
N SER A 76 -17.79 19.82 -9.54
CA SER A 76 -18.35 18.81 -8.64
C SER A 76 -18.15 17.41 -9.22
N ARG A 77 -17.56 16.50 -8.43
CA ARG A 77 -17.40 15.09 -8.82
C ARG A 77 -18.67 14.26 -8.71
N GLU A 78 -19.74 14.86 -8.23
CA GLU A 78 -21.11 14.30 -8.25
C GLU A 78 -21.87 14.76 -9.49
N SER A 79 -21.30 15.66 -10.30
CA SER A 79 -21.93 16.14 -11.54
C SER A 79 -22.03 15.01 -12.57
N GLU A 80 -23.08 15.03 -13.37
CA GLU A 80 -23.26 14.08 -14.49
C GLU A 80 -22.08 14.16 -15.46
N GLN A 81 -21.55 15.36 -15.69
CA GLN A 81 -20.36 15.57 -16.53
C GLN A 81 -19.15 14.79 -16.02
N TYR A 82 -18.82 14.92 -14.72
CA TYR A 82 -17.69 14.20 -14.14
C TYR A 82 -17.91 12.69 -14.14
N LEU A 83 -19.11 12.24 -13.77
CA LEU A 83 -19.44 10.80 -13.72
C LEU A 83 -19.40 10.17 -15.10
N GLY A 84 -19.89 10.86 -16.13
CA GLY A 84 -19.80 10.42 -17.53
C GLY A 84 -18.34 10.31 -18.00
N MET A 85 -17.53 11.35 -17.74
CA MET A 85 -16.10 11.36 -18.05
C MET A 85 -15.35 10.24 -17.31
N LEU A 86 -15.64 10.05 -16.02
CA LEU A 86 -15.04 8.97 -15.21
C LEU A 86 -15.37 7.60 -15.81
N GLN A 87 -16.63 7.34 -16.14
CA GLN A 87 -17.05 6.08 -16.74
C GLN A 87 -16.34 5.83 -18.07
N GLU A 88 -16.28 6.82 -18.94
CA GLU A 88 -15.60 6.74 -20.24
C GLU A 88 -14.10 6.43 -20.06
N ARG A 89 -13.37 7.18 -19.23
CA ARG A 89 -11.93 6.99 -19.04
C ARG A 89 -11.62 5.66 -18.36
N MET A 90 -12.42 5.26 -17.36
CA MET A 90 -12.25 3.96 -16.68
C MET A 90 -12.53 2.77 -17.61
N ALA A 91 -13.38 2.91 -18.63
CA ALA A 91 -13.60 1.86 -19.63
C ALA A 91 -12.39 1.66 -20.56
N MET A 92 -11.54 2.68 -20.72
CA MET A 92 -10.38 2.67 -21.61
C MET A 92 -9.09 2.13 -20.96
N ILE A 93 -9.08 1.89 -19.65
CA ILE A 93 -7.86 1.50 -18.92
C ILE A 93 -7.98 0.12 -18.29
N GLY A 94 -6.86 -0.60 -18.29
CA GLY A 94 -6.75 -1.93 -17.68
C GLY A 94 -6.65 -1.90 -16.14
N PRO A 95 -6.68 -3.08 -15.51
CA PRO A 95 -6.61 -3.17 -14.04
C PRO A 95 -5.37 -2.51 -13.44
N PHE A 96 -4.23 -2.67 -14.08
CA PHE A 96 -2.97 -2.09 -13.59
C PHE A 96 -2.95 -0.56 -13.70
N GLU A 97 -3.47 0.00 -14.78
CA GLU A 97 -3.60 1.46 -14.95
C GLU A 97 -4.60 2.06 -13.96
N ARG A 98 -5.62 1.30 -13.54
CA ARG A 98 -6.53 1.72 -12.47
C ARG A 98 -5.84 1.85 -11.13
N ILE A 99 -4.87 0.98 -10.84
CA ILE A 99 -4.06 1.11 -9.62
C ILE A 99 -3.23 2.40 -9.69
N ALA A 100 -2.54 2.65 -10.81
CA ALA A 100 -1.78 3.89 -11.02
C ALA A 100 -2.69 5.14 -10.95
N TYR A 101 -3.91 5.07 -11.54
CA TYR A 101 -4.91 6.12 -11.39
C TYR A 101 -5.26 6.39 -9.92
N ASP A 102 -5.48 5.35 -9.14
CA ASP A 102 -5.84 5.48 -7.73
C ASP A 102 -4.72 6.13 -6.90
N PHE A 103 -3.45 5.81 -7.21
CA PHE A 103 -2.29 6.45 -6.58
C PHE A 103 -2.20 7.94 -6.95
N LYS A 104 -2.24 8.30 -8.22
CA LYS A 104 -2.18 9.71 -8.65
C LYS A 104 -3.38 10.52 -8.16
N ASN A 105 -4.58 9.95 -8.20
CA ASN A 105 -5.82 10.66 -7.84
C ASN A 105 -5.94 10.99 -6.35
N HIS A 106 -5.18 10.33 -5.46
CA HIS A 106 -5.26 10.64 -4.03
C HIS A 106 -4.47 11.90 -3.65
N HIS A 107 -3.48 12.33 -4.46
CA HIS A 107 -2.72 13.55 -4.19
C HIS A 107 -3.60 14.81 -4.17
N PRO A 108 -4.38 15.12 -5.21
CA PRO A 108 -5.31 16.24 -5.15
C PRO A 108 -6.51 16.00 -4.21
N ARG A 109 -6.70 14.77 -3.70
CA ARG A 109 -7.87 14.38 -2.88
C ARG A 109 -7.53 13.30 -1.86
N PRO A 110 -6.69 13.59 -0.87
CA PRO A 110 -6.18 12.61 0.08
C PRO A 110 -7.28 11.94 0.90
N ASP A 111 -8.32 12.67 1.27
CA ASP A 111 -9.47 12.15 2.01
C ASP A 111 -10.27 11.07 1.26
N ALA A 112 -10.22 11.05 -0.07
CA ALA A 112 -10.86 10.00 -0.88
C ALA A 112 -10.26 8.61 -0.60
N LEU A 113 -8.94 8.52 -0.36
CA LEU A 113 -8.29 7.29 0.06
C LEU A 113 -8.71 6.90 1.48
N GLY A 114 -8.77 7.87 2.39
CA GLY A 114 -9.17 7.65 3.79
C GLY A 114 -10.59 7.09 3.94
N ARG A 115 -11.51 7.41 3.03
CA ARG A 115 -12.90 6.94 3.06
C ARG A 115 -13.13 5.57 2.43
N ARG A 116 -12.11 4.96 1.76
CA ARG A 116 -12.29 3.65 1.13
C ARG A 116 -12.52 2.54 2.15
N PRO A 117 -13.44 1.61 1.88
CA PRO A 117 -13.63 0.44 2.72
C PRO A 117 -12.38 -0.47 2.67
N LEU A 118 -12.15 -1.21 3.77
CA LEU A 118 -10.96 -2.05 3.96
C LEU A 118 -10.63 -2.91 2.74
N TRP A 119 -11.60 -3.65 2.21
CA TRP A 119 -11.35 -4.56 1.08
C TRP A 119 -10.88 -3.84 -0.20
N ARG A 120 -11.34 -2.61 -0.42
CA ARG A 120 -10.87 -1.81 -1.58
C ARG A 120 -9.42 -1.38 -1.43
N LEU A 121 -8.92 -1.30 -0.21
CA LEU A 121 -7.52 -0.95 0.09
C LEU A 121 -6.60 -2.17 0.01
N ILE A 122 -6.99 -3.31 0.59
CA ILE A 122 -6.09 -4.45 0.75
C ILE A 122 -6.36 -5.62 -0.21
N GLY A 123 -7.54 -5.69 -0.82
CA GLY A 123 -8.00 -6.90 -1.52
C GLY A 123 -7.06 -7.34 -2.65
N SER A 124 -6.57 -6.43 -3.47
CA SER A 124 -5.62 -6.75 -4.55
C SER A 124 -4.29 -7.27 -4.00
N THR A 125 -3.74 -6.63 -2.97
CA THR A 125 -2.46 -7.03 -2.35
C THR A 125 -2.58 -8.37 -1.64
N VAL A 126 -3.69 -8.60 -0.94
CA VAL A 126 -3.96 -9.87 -0.25
C VAL A 126 -4.09 -10.99 -1.27
N VAL A 127 -4.91 -10.83 -2.32
CA VAL A 127 -5.18 -11.90 -3.29
C VAL A 127 -3.96 -12.20 -4.17
N ALA A 128 -3.27 -11.16 -4.65
CA ALA A 128 -2.19 -11.33 -5.62
C ALA A 128 -0.83 -11.63 -4.97
N GLY A 129 -0.64 -11.31 -3.67
CA GLY A 129 0.66 -11.42 -3.02
C GLY A 129 0.62 -12.03 -1.63
N ALA A 130 0.00 -11.35 -0.65
CA ALA A 130 0.17 -11.71 0.75
C ALA A 130 -0.39 -13.10 1.10
N LEU A 131 -1.56 -13.47 0.61
CA LEU A 131 -2.15 -14.79 0.85
C LEU A 131 -1.36 -15.92 0.18
N PRO A 132 -1.02 -15.88 -1.13
CA PRO A 132 -0.19 -16.91 -1.75
C PRO A 132 1.16 -17.10 -1.05
N LEU A 133 1.85 -16.01 -0.72
CA LEU A 133 3.13 -16.07 0.00
C LEU A 133 2.97 -16.60 1.43
N SER A 134 1.89 -16.26 2.11
CA SER A 134 1.60 -16.79 3.45
C SER A 134 1.36 -18.30 3.41
N ILE A 135 0.58 -18.80 2.43
CA ILE A 135 0.36 -20.24 2.25
C ILE A 135 1.68 -20.96 1.92
N LEU A 136 2.49 -20.39 1.04
CA LEU A 136 3.82 -20.94 0.73
C LEU A 136 4.68 -21.00 1.98
N GLY A 137 4.72 -19.93 2.79
CA GLY A 137 5.42 -19.91 4.08
C GLY A 137 4.95 -21.05 5.00
N ASN A 138 3.63 -21.24 5.15
CA ASN A 138 3.07 -22.34 5.92
C ASN A 138 3.57 -23.71 5.43
N LEU A 139 3.55 -23.93 4.11
CA LEU A 139 3.98 -25.22 3.53
C LEU A 139 5.47 -25.49 3.83
N VAL A 140 6.33 -24.49 3.60
CA VAL A 140 7.78 -24.64 3.84
C VAL A 140 8.08 -24.78 5.34
N GLY A 141 7.40 -24.00 6.20
CA GLY A 141 7.55 -24.12 7.66
C GLY A 141 7.05 -25.45 8.22
N LEU A 142 5.97 -26.03 7.66
CA LEU A 142 5.49 -27.37 8.06
C LEU A 142 6.42 -28.50 7.64
N LEU A 143 7.21 -28.31 6.57
CA LEU A 143 8.26 -29.26 6.18
C LEU A 143 9.48 -29.21 7.09
N GLY A 144 9.54 -28.25 8.01
CA GLY A 144 10.64 -28.10 8.97
C GLY A 144 11.95 -27.60 8.37
N GLU A 145 11.90 -26.98 7.17
CA GLU A 145 13.09 -26.51 6.44
C GLU A 145 13.44 -25.05 6.74
N VAL A 146 12.65 -24.36 7.59
CA VAL A 146 12.82 -22.92 7.88
C VAL A 146 12.76 -22.67 9.38
N ASP A 147 13.77 -21.97 9.89
CA ASP A 147 13.85 -21.55 11.29
C ASP A 147 12.66 -20.66 11.69
N GLY A 148 12.18 -20.79 12.93
CA GLY A 148 11.04 -20.06 13.46
C GLY A 148 11.21 -18.53 13.41
N TRP A 149 12.43 -18.01 13.56
CA TRP A 149 12.68 -16.57 13.45
C TRP A 149 12.45 -16.01 12.03
N LEU A 150 12.71 -16.81 10.97
CA LEU A 150 12.39 -16.43 9.59
C LEU A 150 10.87 -16.36 9.38
N MET A 151 10.12 -17.31 9.98
CA MET A 151 8.66 -17.29 9.96
C MET A 151 8.08 -16.06 10.66
N ALA A 152 8.71 -15.60 11.75
CA ALA A 152 8.35 -14.34 12.41
C ALA A 152 8.56 -13.14 11.50
N GLY A 153 9.72 -13.05 10.85
CA GLY A 153 10.05 -12.00 9.88
C GLY A 153 9.10 -11.99 8.68
N LEU A 154 8.82 -13.16 8.10
CA LEU A 154 7.84 -13.32 7.02
C LEU A 154 6.46 -12.84 7.45
N SER A 155 6.02 -13.19 8.66
CA SER A 155 4.71 -12.78 9.18
C SER A 155 4.59 -11.26 9.29
N ALA A 156 5.63 -10.59 9.80
CA ALA A 156 5.67 -9.14 9.89
C ALA A 156 5.68 -8.47 8.50
N PHE A 157 6.44 -9.04 7.55
CA PHE A 157 6.45 -8.59 6.16
C PHE A 157 5.07 -8.71 5.49
N LEU A 158 4.42 -9.87 5.65
CA LEU A 158 3.10 -10.13 5.06
C LEU A 158 2.01 -9.25 5.68
N LEU A 159 2.07 -9.01 6.99
CA LEU A 159 1.16 -8.10 7.68
C LEU A 159 1.37 -6.66 7.18
N GLY A 160 2.60 -6.16 7.21
CA GLY A 160 2.93 -4.82 6.75
C GLY A 160 2.59 -4.59 5.28
N GLY A 161 3.01 -5.51 4.39
CA GLY A 161 2.75 -5.43 2.96
C GLY A 161 1.29 -5.62 2.59
N GLY A 162 0.62 -6.62 3.19
CA GLY A 162 -0.81 -6.91 2.95
C GLY A 162 -1.72 -5.76 3.35
N PHE A 163 -1.38 -5.02 4.41
CA PHE A 163 -2.15 -3.88 4.93
C PHE A 163 -1.56 -2.51 4.58
N ALA A 164 -0.52 -2.44 3.74
CA ALA A 164 0.15 -1.17 3.41
C ALA A 164 -0.84 -0.07 2.97
N GLN A 165 -1.74 -0.36 2.05
CA GLN A 165 -2.74 0.61 1.59
C GLN A 165 -3.78 0.97 2.66
N TYR A 166 -4.07 0.07 3.60
CA TYR A 166 -4.89 0.41 4.75
C TYR A 166 -4.16 1.40 5.67
N PHE A 167 -2.90 1.15 6.00
CA PHE A 167 -2.10 2.07 6.81
C PHE A 167 -1.95 3.43 6.11
N HIS A 168 -1.70 3.45 4.80
CA HIS A 168 -1.73 4.67 4.00
C HIS A 168 -3.07 5.40 4.12
N GLY A 169 -4.19 4.71 3.92
CA GLY A 169 -5.52 5.31 4.08
C GLY A 169 -5.76 5.90 5.48
N THR A 170 -5.15 5.34 6.53
CA THR A 170 -5.27 5.87 7.89
C THR A 170 -4.56 7.22 8.09
N LEU A 171 -3.58 7.57 7.23
CA LEU A 171 -2.89 8.85 7.26
C LEU A 171 -3.81 10.01 6.83
N HIS A 172 -4.84 9.68 6.05
CA HIS A 172 -5.84 10.61 5.51
C HIS A 172 -7.18 10.60 6.25
N ARG A 173 -7.22 10.07 7.48
CA ARG A 173 -8.43 10.02 8.31
C ARG A 173 -8.30 10.94 9.50
N ALA A 174 -9.37 11.67 9.80
CA ALA A 174 -9.45 12.47 11.04
C ALA A 174 -9.46 11.59 12.31
N GLN A 175 -10.10 10.41 12.22
CA GLN A 175 -10.19 9.46 13.33
C GLN A 175 -9.66 8.09 12.89
N ASN A 176 -8.89 7.46 13.76
CA ASN A 176 -8.30 6.15 13.53
C ASN A 176 -8.61 5.20 14.69
N PRO A 177 -8.63 3.88 14.44
CA PRO A 177 -8.75 2.88 15.49
C PRO A 177 -7.63 3.01 16.52
N TRP A 178 -7.91 2.64 17.78
CA TRP A 178 -6.97 2.76 18.90
C TRP A 178 -5.62 2.09 18.63
N PHE A 179 -5.61 0.91 17.98
CA PHE A 179 -4.37 0.18 17.67
C PHE A 179 -3.48 0.94 16.68
N VAL A 180 -4.05 1.65 15.69
CA VAL A 180 -3.30 2.50 14.77
C VAL A 180 -2.62 3.65 15.52
N VAL A 181 -3.35 4.26 16.46
CA VAL A 181 -2.81 5.34 17.30
C VAL A 181 -1.67 4.80 18.17
N ALA A 182 -1.85 3.65 18.82
CA ALA A 182 -0.82 3.01 19.63
C ALA A 182 0.44 2.65 18.80
N MET A 183 0.27 2.05 17.61
CA MET A 183 1.40 1.74 16.73
C MET A 183 2.16 2.99 16.29
N ARG A 184 1.48 4.12 16.06
CA ARG A 184 2.15 5.40 15.77
C ARG A 184 2.97 5.91 16.95
N GLN A 185 2.44 5.80 18.16
CA GLN A 185 3.16 6.19 19.39
C GLN A 185 4.43 5.34 19.59
N LEU A 186 4.40 4.08 19.17
CA LEU A 186 5.55 3.18 19.19
C LEU A 186 6.51 3.37 18.01
N GLY A 187 6.22 4.28 17.08
CA GLY A 187 7.03 4.48 15.86
C GLY A 187 6.92 3.37 14.81
N LEU A 188 5.95 2.43 14.98
CA LEU A 188 5.70 1.34 14.05
C LEU A 188 4.81 1.74 12.88
N LEU A 189 4.11 2.87 12.98
CA LEU A 189 3.36 3.48 11.87
C LEU A 189 3.72 4.96 11.76
N MET A 190 3.71 5.46 10.54
CA MET A 190 3.95 6.85 10.20
C MET A 190 2.85 7.77 10.74
N SER A 191 3.21 8.99 11.08
CA SER A 191 2.25 10.04 11.45
C SER A 191 1.66 10.74 10.20
N PRO A 192 0.42 11.27 10.26
CA PRO A 192 -0.14 12.07 9.18
C PRO A 192 0.73 13.27 8.81
N ALA A 193 1.35 13.94 9.78
CA ALA A 193 2.23 15.08 9.53
C ALA A 193 3.49 14.70 8.72
N ALA A 194 4.08 13.52 8.98
CA ALA A 194 5.22 13.04 8.21
C ALA A 194 4.82 12.70 6.76
N HIS A 195 3.62 12.12 6.55
CA HIS A 195 3.13 11.84 5.21
C HIS A 195 2.70 13.11 4.45
N GLN A 196 2.28 14.15 5.16
CA GLN A 196 1.94 15.43 4.53
C GLN A 196 3.14 16.03 3.77
N VAL A 197 4.36 15.82 4.24
CA VAL A 197 5.59 16.24 3.53
C VAL A 197 5.67 15.61 2.13
N HIS A 198 5.23 14.35 1.98
CA HIS A 198 5.12 13.72 0.66
C HIS A 198 4.10 14.44 -0.22
N HIS A 199 2.90 14.73 0.28
CA HIS A 199 1.86 15.46 -0.46
C HIS A 199 2.29 16.86 -0.87
N ASP A 200 3.03 17.56 -0.02
CA ASP A 200 3.49 18.93 -0.28
C ASP A 200 4.61 18.98 -1.32
N THR A 201 5.46 17.94 -1.37
CA THR A 201 6.65 17.93 -2.21
C THR A 201 6.53 17.03 -3.44
N LEU A 202 5.78 15.93 -3.32
CA LEU A 202 5.68 14.83 -4.29
C LEU A 202 7.03 14.15 -4.62
N GLN A 203 8.11 14.53 -3.94
CA GLN A 203 9.49 14.16 -4.31
C GLN A 203 10.23 13.38 -3.24
N GLN A 204 9.59 13.09 -2.12
CA GLN A 204 10.17 12.34 -1.00
C GLN A 204 9.09 11.66 -0.17
N ASP A 205 9.52 10.76 0.74
CA ASP A 205 8.72 10.14 1.79
C ASP A 205 7.56 9.29 1.26
N PHE A 206 7.86 8.48 0.24
CA PHE A 206 6.93 7.59 -0.45
C PHE A 206 6.48 6.39 0.39
N ALA A 207 7.30 5.93 1.35
CA ALA A 207 6.90 4.85 2.24
C ALA A 207 5.81 5.32 3.21
N THR A 208 4.77 4.51 3.39
CA THR A 208 3.54 4.91 4.09
C THR A 208 3.17 4.02 5.26
N ASN A 209 3.97 2.96 5.54
CA ASN A 209 3.78 2.16 6.76
C ASN A 209 4.40 2.87 7.96
N CYS A 210 5.71 2.81 8.12
CA CYS A 210 6.43 3.46 9.22
C CYS A 210 7.38 4.58 8.76
N GLY A 211 7.74 4.64 7.47
CA GLY A 211 8.64 5.64 6.91
C GLY A 211 10.13 5.35 7.19
N TRP A 212 10.48 4.24 7.83
CA TRP A 212 11.87 3.91 8.15
C TRP A 212 12.74 3.74 6.90
N SER A 213 12.14 3.32 5.79
CA SER A 213 12.84 3.14 4.50
C SER A 213 12.95 4.43 3.68
N ASN A 214 12.29 5.52 4.07
CA ASN A 214 12.29 6.77 3.32
C ASN A 214 13.69 7.34 3.02
N PRO A 215 14.69 7.29 3.91
CA PRO A 215 16.04 7.75 3.56
C PRO A 215 16.63 7.04 2.34
N VAL A 216 16.42 5.71 2.23
CA VAL A 216 16.89 4.89 1.10
C VAL A 216 16.08 5.21 -0.17
N ILE A 217 14.74 5.28 -0.07
CA ILE A 217 13.85 5.58 -1.19
C ILE A 217 14.12 6.99 -1.72
N ASN A 218 14.29 7.98 -0.84
CA ASN A 218 14.59 9.35 -1.22
C ASN A 218 15.93 9.47 -1.95
N ALA A 219 16.95 8.69 -1.55
CA ALA A 219 18.22 8.64 -2.26
C ALA A 219 18.06 8.02 -3.66
N LEU A 220 17.33 6.91 -3.76
CA LEU A 220 17.01 6.28 -5.04
C LEU A 220 16.21 7.22 -5.95
N PHE A 221 15.17 7.88 -5.40
CA PHE A 221 14.35 8.85 -6.12
C PHE A 221 15.22 9.94 -6.76
N ARG A 222 16.09 10.59 -5.96
CA ARG A 222 17.00 11.62 -6.47
C ARG A 222 17.91 11.10 -7.58
N ALA A 223 18.44 9.89 -7.44
CA ALA A 223 19.30 9.28 -8.44
C ALA A 223 18.57 8.97 -9.77
N LEU A 224 17.32 8.46 -9.70
CA LEU A 224 16.48 8.20 -10.87
C LEU A 224 16.04 9.49 -11.56
N ARG A 225 15.69 10.52 -10.78
CA ARG A 225 15.28 11.82 -11.30
C ARG A 225 16.43 12.55 -12.00
N ALA A 226 17.61 12.53 -11.41
CA ALA A 226 18.81 13.12 -12.02
C ALA A 226 19.18 12.47 -13.37
N ARG A 227 18.78 11.20 -13.58
CA ARG A 227 18.96 10.48 -14.85
C ARG A 227 17.79 10.63 -15.82
N GLY A 228 16.76 11.41 -15.47
CA GLY A 228 15.59 11.65 -16.33
C GLY A 228 14.59 10.47 -16.41
N HIS A 229 14.69 9.48 -15.49
CA HIS A 229 13.77 8.34 -15.48
C HIS A 229 12.40 8.64 -14.88
N LEU A 230 12.30 9.70 -14.07
CA LEU A 230 11.05 10.10 -13.39
C LEU A 230 10.58 11.45 -13.92
N LYS A 231 9.30 11.54 -14.31
CA LYS A 231 8.66 12.75 -14.84
C LYS A 231 7.41 13.07 -14.03
N ASP A 232 7.06 14.36 -13.91
CA ASP A 232 5.91 14.83 -13.12
C ASP A 232 4.56 14.68 -13.84
N GLU A 233 4.52 13.95 -14.94
CA GLU A 233 3.32 13.77 -15.75
C GLU A 233 2.14 13.21 -14.95
N GLY A 234 1.04 13.97 -14.87
CA GLY A 234 -0.17 13.60 -14.14
C GLY A 234 -0.06 13.70 -12.63
N LEU A 235 1.01 14.30 -12.07
CA LEU A 235 1.13 14.61 -10.63
C LEU A 235 0.78 16.07 -10.33
N ILE A 236 1.10 16.95 -11.27
CA ILE A 236 0.76 18.38 -11.21
C ILE A 236 -0.09 18.74 -12.43
N PRO A 237 -0.93 19.78 -12.35
CA PRO A 237 -1.68 20.27 -13.51
C PRO A 237 -0.73 20.60 -14.66
N SER A 238 -1.12 20.21 -15.87
CA SER A 238 -0.41 20.68 -17.08
C SER A 238 -0.69 22.18 -17.24
N ALA A 239 0.35 22.97 -17.42
CA ALA A 239 0.22 24.38 -17.74
C ALA A 239 -0.44 24.60 -19.11
#